data_6079aa00edb4e43b94e2867a73f313b8
#
_entry.id   6079aa00edb4e43b94e2867a73f313b8
#
_cell.length_a   1.000
_cell.length_b   1.000
_cell.length_c   1.000
_cell.angle_alpha   90.00
_cell.angle_beta   90.00
_cell.angle_gamma   90.00
#
_symmetry.space_group_name_H-M   'P 1'
#
loop_
_entity.id
_entity.type
_entity.pdbx_description
1 polymer ?
#
loop_
_entity_poly.entity_id
_entity_poly.type
_entity_poly.pdbx_seq_one_letter_code
_entity_poly.pdbx_strand_id
1 'polypeptide(L)'
;MMLIEETAIADAALPVDQFKAHLRLGTGFTGAGVQDEVLKGFLRAAIAAIEALTGKVLITREFSWSLNSWRDPAGEVLPVAPVSTINTVSLTDAAGTETAVSSDRYRLDLDSQRPRIRPAGAVLPAISTGGSVKIAFIAGIVGEWSSLPADLGQAVLLLAAHYYEYRDETTLGAGCMPFGVTSLIQRYRVVRFGAGVAQ
;
A
#
# COMPACT_ATOMS: atom_id res chain seq x y z
N MET A 1 -8.15 -7.62 12.96
CA MET A 1 -7.74 -7.39 11.57
C MET A 1 -6.40 -6.68 11.58
N MET A 2 -5.37 -7.24 10.95
CA MET A 2 -4.01 -6.69 10.92
C MET A 2 -3.43 -6.85 9.52
N LEU A 3 -2.95 -5.76 8.92
CA LEU A 3 -2.20 -5.75 7.66
C LEU A 3 -0.73 -5.51 8.00
N ILE A 4 0.15 -6.34 7.46
CA ILE A 4 1.60 -6.22 7.63
C ILE A 4 2.24 -6.13 6.25
N GLU A 5 3.14 -5.19 6.08
CA GLU A 5 4.05 -5.12 4.93
C GLU A 5 5.23 -6.04 5.22
N GLU A 6 5.33 -7.16 4.50
CA GLU A 6 6.38 -8.17 4.72
C GLU A 6 7.71 -7.76 4.08
N THR A 7 7.66 -7.01 2.98
CA THR A 7 8.84 -6.49 2.30
C THR A 7 8.77 -4.97 2.16
N ALA A 8 9.82 -4.27 2.57
CA ALA A 8 9.94 -2.82 2.37
C ALA A 8 10.35 -2.49 0.93
N ILE A 9 10.08 -1.25 0.51
CA ILE A 9 10.60 -0.74 -0.77
C ILE A 9 12.13 -0.77 -0.73
N ALA A 10 12.74 -1.49 -1.67
CA ALA A 10 14.20 -1.54 -1.78
C ALA A 10 14.79 -0.16 -2.05
N ASP A 11 15.96 0.15 -1.48
CA ASP A 11 16.65 1.43 -1.67
C ASP A 11 16.89 1.74 -3.15
N ALA A 12 17.22 0.73 -3.94
CA ALA A 12 17.46 0.85 -5.38
C ALA A 12 16.20 1.24 -6.18
N ALA A 13 15.01 1.00 -5.63
CA ALA A 13 13.75 1.39 -6.25
C ALA A 13 13.34 2.85 -5.94
N LEU A 14 14.05 3.54 -5.06
CA LEU A 14 13.76 4.92 -4.70
C LEU A 14 14.43 5.90 -5.69
N PRO A 15 13.73 6.93 -6.17
CA PRO A 15 14.24 7.87 -7.16
C PRO A 15 15.12 8.96 -6.55
N VAL A 16 16.18 8.61 -5.83
CA VAL A 16 17.00 9.56 -5.06
C VAL A 16 17.64 10.62 -5.97
N ASP A 17 18.16 10.23 -7.14
CA ASP A 17 18.78 11.19 -8.07
C ASP A 17 17.77 12.14 -8.70
N GLN A 18 16.56 11.64 -9.04
CA GLN A 18 15.47 12.51 -9.51
C GLN A 18 15.01 13.47 -8.42
N PHE A 19 14.99 13.02 -7.17
CA PHE A 19 14.63 13.85 -6.04
C PHE A 19 15.69 14.94 -5.76
N LYS A 20 16.99 14.61 -5.84
CA LYS A 20 18.09 15.60 -5.80
C LYS A 20 17.94 16.64 -6.88
N ALA A 21 17.66 16.22 -8.12
CA ALA A 21 17.44 17.13 -9.23
C ALA A 21 16.20 18.03 -9.01
N HIS A 22 15.12 17.48 -8.46
CA HIS A 22 13.89 18.21 -8.12
C HIS A 22 14.18 19.30 -7.06
N LEU A 23 14.96 18.99 -6.04
CA LEU A 23 15.39 19.92 -5.00
C LEU A 23 16.49 20.90 -5.46
N ARG A 24 16.99 20.77 -6.70
CA ARG A 24 18.11 21.57 -7.25
C ARG A 24 19.37 21.49 -6.38
N LEU A 25 19.60 20.34 -5.75
CA LEU A 25 20.83 20.13 -4.97
C LEU A 25 22.00 19.98 -5.92
N GLY A 26 23.06 20.81 -5.73
CA GLY A 26 24.24 20.78 -6.59
C GLY A 26 25.02 19.46 -6.46
N THR A 27 25.72 19.07 -7.51
CA THR A 27 26.53 17.84 -7.58
C THR A 27 27.83 17.90 -6.77
N GLY A 28 28.11 19.02 -6.08
CA GLY A 28 29.39 19.32 -5.43
C GLY A 28 29.60 18.74 -4.03
N PHE A 29 28.63 18.06 -3.45
CA PHE A 29 28.77 17.50 -2.10
C PHE A 29 29.24 16.05 -2.15
N THR A 30 30.53 15.85 -1.92
CA THR A 30 31.20 14.53 -1.84
C THR A 30 30.85 13.73 -0.56
N GLY A 31 29.86 14.17 0.22
CA GLY A 31 29.32 13.46 1.38
C GLY A 31 28.03 12.68 1.06
N ALA A 32 27.99 11.98 -0.07
CA ALA A 32 26.79 11.37 -0.64
C ALA A 32 25.98 10.44 0.31
N GLY A 33 26.64 9.73 1.21
CA GLY A 33 25.96 8.66 1.98
C GLY A 33 24.94 9.17 3.00
N VAL A 34 25.26 10.15 3.83
CA VAL A 34 24.37 10.60 4.92
C VAL A 34 23.16 11.37 4.38
N GLN A 35 23.38 12.21 3.36
CA GLN A 35 22.30 12.96 2.74
C GLN A 35 21.32 12.05 2.00
N ASP A 36 21.81 11.01 1.34
CA ASP A 36 20.99 10.07 0.60
C ASP A 36 20.04 9.29 1.52
N GLU A 37 20.49 8.89 2.70
CA GLU A 37 19.63 8.23 3.70
C GLU A 37 18.49 9.14 4.17
N VAL A 38 18.79 10.42 4.39
CA VAL A 38 17.75 11.41 4.75
C VAL A 38 16.73 11.57 3.60
N LEU A 39 17.20 11.69 2.37
CA LEU A 39 16.35 11.83 1.18
C LEU A 39 15.48 10.57 0.96
N LYS A 40 16.03 9.37 1.15
CA LYS A 40 15.27 8.12 1.12
C LYS A 40 14.16 8.10 2.18
N GLY A 41 14.45 8.62 3.38
CA GLY A 41 13.44 8.75 4.44
C GLY A 41 12.24 9.60 4.01
N PHE A 42 12.47 10.76 3.40
CA PHE A 42 11.39 11.63 2.90
C PHE A 42 10.63 11.00 1.74
N LEU A 43 11.31 10.33 0.82
CA LEU A 43 10.67 9.59 -0.27
C LEU A 43 9.74 8.48 0.25
N ARG A 44 10.22 7.68 1.22
CA ARG A 44 9.39 6.63 1.85
C ARG A 44 8.19 7.22 2.56
N ALA A 45 8.36 8.30 3.32
CA ALA A 45 7.28 8.99 3.99
C ALA A 45 6.23 9.52 3.00
N ALA A 46 6.66 10.12 1.90
CA ALA A 46 5.76 10.62 0.85
C ALA A 46 4.99 9.49 0.16
N ILE A 47 5.66 8.38 -0.18
CA ILE A 47 5.02 7.19 -0.75
C ILE A 47 3.97 6.66 0.23
N ALA A 48 4.32 6.44 1.49
CA ALA A 48 3.40 5.92 2.49
C ALA A 48 2.17 6.82 2.69
N ALA A 49 2.34 8.15 2.69
CA ALA A 49 1.24 9.10 2.81
C ALA A 49 0.30 9.04 1.59
N ILE A 50 0.83 8.96 0.37
CA ILE A 50 0.01 8.84 -0.85
C ILE A 50 -0.71 7.50 -0.88
N GLU A 51 -0.05 6.41 -0.52
CA GLU A 51 -0.65 5.09 -0.43
C GLU A 51 -1.80 5.04 0.59
N ALA A 52 -1.60 5.66 1.77
CA ALA A 52 -2.64 5.76 2.80
C ALA A 52 -3.87 6.55 2.33
N LEU A 53 -3.67 7.63 1.54
CA LEU A 53 -4.75 8.47 1.04
C LEU A 53 -5.53 7.84 -0.12
N THR A 54 -4.84 7.04 -0.94
CA THR A 54 -5.43 6.43 -2.15
C THR A 54 -5.90 5.01 -1.93
N GLY A 55 -5.38 4.33 -0.91
CA GLY A 55 -5.54 2.88 -0.72
C GLY A 55 -4.81 2.07 -1.79
N LYS A 56 -3.88 2.72 -2.54
CA LYS A 56 -3.09 2.07 -3.59
C LYS A 56 -1.68 1.84 -3.10
N VAL A 57 -1.13 0.68 -3.44
CA VAL A 57 0.30 0.39 -3.28
C VAL A 57 1.00 0.82 -4.57
N LEU A 58 1.98 1.71 -4.48
CA LEU A 58 2.65 2.28 -5.66
C LEU A 58 3.67 1.30 -6.24
N ILE A 59 4.57 0.81 -5.41
CA ILE A 59 5.64 -0.13 -5.79
C ILE A 59 5.30 -1.51 -5.25
N THR A 60 5.41 -2.52 -6.09
CA THR A 60 5.06 -3.91 -5.77
C THR A 60 5.82 -4.44 -4.56
N ARG A 61 5.07 -4.99 -3.60
CA ARG A 61 5.56 -5.54 -2.34
C ARG A 61 4.71 -6.72 -1.89
N GLU A 62 5.26 -7.48 -0.95
CA GLU A 62 4.55 -8.56 -0.28
C GLU A 62 3.87 -8.07 1.01
N PHE A 63 2.66 -8.55 1.19
CA PHE A 63 1.83 -8.23 2.35
C PHE A 63 1.26 -9.50 2.96
N SER A 64 1.02 -9.45 4.26
CA SER A 64 0.15 -10.42 4.93
C SER A 64 -1.00 -9.72 5.63
N TRP A 65 -2.16 -10.32 5.56
CA TRP A 65 -3.37 -9.80 6.16
C TRP A 65 -4.07 -10.85 7.00
N SER A 66 -4.29 -10.54 8.27
CA SER A 66 -4.90 -11.46 9.24
C SER A 66 -6.29 -10.99 9.66
N LEU A 67 -7.26 -11.93 9.66
CA LEU A 67 -8.65 -11.74 10.04
C LEU A 67 -9.09 -12.84 11.01
N ASN A 68 -10.01 -12.51 11.90
CA ASN A 68 -10.64 -13.49 12.79
C ASN A 68 -12.01 -13.96 12.29
N SER A 69 -12.58 -13.25 11.30
CA SER A 69 -13.84 -13.62 10.65
C SER A 69 -13.91 -12.99 9.28
N TRP A 70 -14.57 -13.64 8.33
CA TRP A 70 -14.95 -13.02 7.05
C TRP A 70 -16.09 -12.04 7.27
N ARG A 71 -16.01 -10.85 6.68
CA ARG A 71 -17.12 -9.88 6.64
C ARG A 71 -18.18 -10.33 5.63
N ASP A 72 -17.71 -10.87 4.50
CA ASP A 72 -18.54 -11.44 3.46
C ASP A 72 -17.96 -12.81 3.06
N PRO A 73 -18.57 -13.93 3.50
CA PRO A 73 -18.11 -15.27 3.13
C PRO A 73 -18.18 -15.57 1.61
N ALA A 74 -18.96 -14.80 0.85
CA ALA A 74 -19.05 -14.91 -0.60
C ALA A 74 -17.91 -14.16 -1.32
N GLY A 75 -17.13 -13.33 -0.61
CA GLY A 75 -15.98 -12.64 -1.20
C GLY A 75 -15.47 -11.46 -0.37
N GLU A 76 -14.35 -11.64 0.28
CA GLU A 76 -13.73 -10.62 1.15
C GLU A 76 -12.90 -9.63 0.33
N VAL A 77 -13.03 -8.33 0.59
CA VAL A 77 -12.26 -7.27 -0.06
C VAL A 77 -10.90 -7.15 0.58
N LEU A 78 -9.85 -7.20 -0.23
CA LEU A 78 -8.48 -7.01 0.24
C LEU A 78 -8.23 -5.53 0.64
N PRO A 79 -7.37 -5.29 1.65
CA PRO A 79 -7.24 -3.98 2.29
C PRO A 79 -6.53 -2.93 1.43
N VAL A 80 -5.77 -3.35 0.42
CA VAL A 80 -5.00 -2.50 -0.50
C VAL A 80 -5.20 -2.93 -1.94
N ALA A 81 -4.90 -2.06 -2.88
CA ALA A 81 -5.05 -2.30 -4.32
C ALA A 81 -3.89 -1.65 -5.12
N PRO A 82 -3.64 -2.11 -6.33
CA PRO A 82 -4.10 -3.37 -6.89
C PRO A 82 -3.38 -4.58 -6.28
N VAL A 83 -4.02 -5.72 -6.26
CA VAL A 83 -3.41 -6.99 -5.89
C VAL A 83 -3.20 -7.81 -7.15
N SER A 84 -1.99 -8.31 -7.35
CA SER A 84 -1.64 -9.11 -8.53
C SER A 84 -1.76 -10.62 -8.28
N THR A 85 -1.45 -11.08 -7.07
CA THR A 85 -1.42 -12.50 -6.73
C THR A 85 -1.70 -12.72 -5.26
N ILE A 86 -2.46 -13.78 -4.94
CA ILE A 86 -2.53 -14.36 -3.60
C ILE A 86 -1.53 -15.51 -3.54
N ASN A 87 -0.51 -15.39 -2.69
CA ASN A 87 0.53 -16.40 -2.56
C ASN A 87 0.04 -17.59 -1.74
N THR A 88 -0.50 -17.32 -0.56
CA THR A 88 -1.02 -18.35 0.34
C THR A 88 -2.20 -17.85 1.15
N VAL A 89 -3.07 -18.79 1.51
CA VAL A 89 -4.13 -18.60 2.50
C VAL A 89 -3.97 -19.69 3.54
N SER A 90 -3.84 -19.33 4.81
CA SER A 90 -3.74 -20.30 5.92
C SER A 90 -4.77 -19.99 6.99
N LEU A 91 -5.32 -21.03 7.59
CA LEU A 91 -6.23 -20.97 8.72
C LEU A 91 -5.47 -21.41 9.97
N THR A 92 -5.59 -20.64 11.04
CA THR A 92 -5.06 -20.99 12.36
C THR A 92 -6.23 -21.27 13.28
N ASP A 93 -6.23 -22.41 13.94
CA ASP A 93 -7.27 -22.75 14.91
C ASP A 93 -7.01 -22.12 16.30
N ALA A 94 -7.92 -22.32 17.26
CA ALA A 94 -7.78 -21.81 18.63
C ALA A 94 -6.57 -22.40 19.40
N ALA A 95 -6.05 -23.55 18.96
CA ALA A 95 -4.85 -24.18 19.52
C ALA A 95 -3.55 -23.64 18.89
N GLY A 96 -3.65 -22.76 17.87
CA GLY A 96 -2.50 -22.22 17.14
C GLY A 96 -2.01 -23.12 16.02
N THR A 97 -2.76 -24.17 15.65
CA THR A 97 -2.39 -25.05 14.52
C THR A 97 -2.70 -24.37 13.21
N GLU A 98 -1.69 -24.19 12.36
CA GLU A 98 -1.84 -23.60 11.06
C GLU A 98 -2.10 -24.66 9.98
N THR A 99 -3.11 -24.45 9.15
CA THR A 99 -3.48 -25.32 8.04
C THR A 99 -3.56 -24.50 6.76
N ALA A 100 -2.79 -24.85 5.73
CA ALA A 100 -2.86 -24.19 4.45
C ALA A 100 -4.16 -24.55 3.71
N VAL A 101 -4.80 -23.53 3.15
CA VAL A 101 -5.96 -23.71 2.27
C VAL A 101 -5.46 -23.96 0.85
N SER A 102 -5.93 -25.04 0.23
CA SER A 102 -5.56 -25.36 -1.16
C SER A 102 -5.98 -24.25 -2.11
N SER A 103 -5.14 -23.90 -3.08
CA SER A 103 -5.34 -22.80 -4.03
C SER A 103 -6.55 -22.98 -4.96
N ASP A 104 -7.04 -24.22 -5.12
CA ASP A 104 -8.27 -24.53 -5.86
C ASP A 104 -9.56 -24.13 -5.11
N ARG A 105 -9.46 -23.78 -3.83
CA ARG A 105 -10.61 -23.40 -3.01
C ARG A 105 -10.93 -21.91 -3.03
N TYR A 106 -10.05 -21.10 -3.56
CA TYR A 106 -10.24 -19.65 -3.67
C TYR A 106 -9.67 -19.11 -4.98
N ARG A 107 -10.08 -17.91 -5.34
CA ARG A 107 -9.57 -17.18 -6.50
C ARG A 107 -9.45 -15.70 -6.17
N LEU A 108 -8.50 -15.03 -6.81
CA LEU A 108 -8.39 -13.57 -6.81
C LEU A 108 -9.33 -13.00 -7.90
N ASP A 109 -10.23 -12.12 -7.49
CA ASP A 109 -11.01 -11.27 -8.37
C ASP A 109 -10.21 -9.96 -8.56
N LEU A 110 -9.62 -9.83 -9.76
CA LEU A 110 -8.76 -8.71 -10.09
C LEU A 110 -9.61 -7.45 -10.29
N ASP A 111 -9.41 -6.48 -9.41
CA ASP A 111 -10.00 -5.16 -9.50
C ASP A 111 -8.94 -4.13 -9.10
N SER A 112 -8.73 -3.11 -9.93
CA SER A 112 -7.76 -2.05 -9.68
C SER A 112 -8.13 -1.16 -8.48
N GLN A 113 -9.38 -1.20 -8.03
CA GLN A 113 -9.90 -0.40 -6.94
C GLN A 113 -10.24 -1.22 -5.70
N ARG A 114 -10.83 -2.42 -5.90
CA ARG A 114 -11.36 -3.26 -4.83
C ARG A 114 -11.14 -4.74 -5.10
N PRO A 115 -9.88 -5.20 -5.14
CA PRO A 115 -9.56 -6.60 -5.33
C PRO A 115 -10.19 -7.45 -4.23
N ARG A 116 -10.62 -8.67 -4.58
CA ARG A 116 -11.31 -9.56 -3.65
C ARG A 116 -10.76 -10.97 -3.72
N ILE A 117 -10.69 -11.61 -2.56
CA ILE A 117 -10.61 -13.07 -2.52
C ILE A 117 -12.03 -13.63 -2.57
N ARG A 118 -12.30 -14.51 -3.52
CA ARG A 118 -13.57 -15.19 -3.66
C ARG A 118 -13.41 -16.70 -3.49
N PRO A 119 -14.43 -17.40 -2.99
CA PRO A 119 -14.42 -18.85 -2.99
C PRO A 119 -14.50 -19.40 -4.43
N ALA A 120 -13.88 -20.55 -4.68
CA ALA A 120 -14.12 -21.33 -5.89
C ALA A 120 -15.47 -22.08 -5.80
N GLY A 121 -15.96 -22.33 -4.60
CA GLY A 121 -17.29 -22.87 -4.31
C GLY A 121 -18.28 -21.79 -3.85
N ALA A 122 -19.21 -22.14 -2.97
CA ALA A 122 -20.25 -21.23 -2.49
C ALA A 122 -19.73 -20.19 -1.49
N VAL A 123 -18.83 -20.59 -0.57
CA VAL A 123 -18.31 -19.74 0.51
C VAL A 123 -16.82 -19.99 0.74
N LEU A 124 -16.15 -18.98 1.28
CA LEU A 124 -14.76 -19.10 1.75
C LEU A 124 -14.67 -20.11 2.89
N PRO A 125 -13.49 -20.76 3.09
CA PRO A 125 -13.29 -21.73 4.17
C PRO A 125 -13.64 -21.13 5.53
N ALA A 126 -14.36 -21.87 6.37
CA ALA A 126 -14.79 -21.41 7.67
C ALA A 126 -13.58 -21.19 8.60
N ILE A 127 -13.58 -20.06 9.30
CA ILE A 127 -12.62 -19.78 10.36
C ILE A 127 -13.22 -20.35 11.66
N SER A 128 -12.47 -21.20 12.35
CA SER A 128 -12.92 -21.79 13.62
C SER A 128 -13.07 -20.72 14.69
N THR A 129 -13.96 -20.96 15.67
CA THR A 129 -14.12 -20.07 16.83
C THR A 129 -12.79 -19.90 17.56
N GLY A 130 -12.36 -18.65 17.77
CA GLY A 130 -11.04 -18.34 18.35
C GLY A 130 -9.87 -18.49 17.41
N GLY A 131 -10.11 -18.88 16.15
CA GLY A 131 -9.09 -18.98 15.12
C GLY A 131 -8.94 -17.69 14.30
N SER A 132 -8.09 -17.77 13.29
CA SER A 132 -7.83 -16.68 12.33
C SER A 132 -7.50 -17.21 10.94
N VAL A 133 -7.59 -16.36 9.95
CA VAL A 133 -7.05 -16.60 8.60
C VAL A 133 -5.95 -15.60 8.32
N LYS A 134 -4.84 -16.06 7.73
CA LYS A 134 -3.77 -15.23 7.20
C LYS A 134 -3.74 -15.37 5.68
N ILE A 135 -3.74 -14.24 4.97
CA ILE A 135 -3.65 -14.17 3.51
C ILE A 135 -2.35 -13.46 3.18
N ALA A 136 -1.44 -14.15 2.51
CA ALA A 136 -0.22 -13.56 1.95
C ALA A 136 -0.43 -13.25 0.48
N PHE A 137 -0.13 -12.03 0.07
CA PHE A 137 -0.39 -11.57 -1.29
C PHE A 137 0.62 -10.51 -1.75
N ILE A 138 0.69 -10.31 -3.06
CA ILE A 138 1.51 -9.28 -3.70
C ILE A 138 0.59 -8.16 -4.18
N ALA A 139 0.93 -6.92 -3.81
CA ALA A 139 0.21 -5.74 -4.23
C ALA A 139 1.17 -4.66 -4.75
N GLY A 140 0.74 -3.89 -5.74
CA GLY A 140 1.47 -2.78 -6.30
C GLY A 140 1.05 -2.46 -7.74
N ILE A 141 1.12 -1.18 -8.09
CA ILE A 141 0.82 -0.69 -9.44
C ILE A 141 1.93 -1.11 -10.40
N VAL A 142 3.19 -0.95 -9.98
CA VAL A 142 4.38 -1.25 -10.79
C VAL A 142 5.48 -1.89 -9.96
N GLY A 143 6.38 -2.64 -10.62
CA GLY A 143 7.57 -3.22 -9.98
C GLY A 143 8.71 -2.22 -9.78
N GLU A 144 8.79 -1.20 -10.64
CA GLU A 144 9.89 -0.24 -10.67
C GLU A 144 9.39 1.20 -10.76
N TRP A 145 10.11 2.12 -10.15
CA TRP A 145 9.78 3.55 -10.16
C TRP A 145 9.63 4.13 -11.57
N SER A 146 10.50 3.73 -12.49
CA SER A 146 10.51 4.20 -13.88
C SER A 146 9.21 3.94 -14.64
N SER A 147 8.44 2.93 -14.22
CA SER A 147 7.16 2.54 -14.79
C SER A 147 5.95 3.18 -14.09
N LEU A 148 6.18 3.94 -13.00
CA LEU A 148 5.10 4.59 -12.26
C LEU A 148 4.43 5.67 -13.12
N PRO A 149 3.08 5.77 -13.12
CA PRO A 149 2.38 6.89 -13.77
C PRO A 149 2.95 8.24 -13.37
N ALA A 150 3.17 9.12 -14.35
CA ALA A 150 3.88 10.39 -14.16
C ALA A 150 3.25 11.29 -13.09
N ASP A 151 1.92 11.28 -12.96
CA ASP A 151 1.19 12.03 -11.95
C ASP A 151 1.45 11.50 -10.52
N LEU A 152 1.53 10.18 -10.33
CA LEU A 152 1.90 9.59 -9.04
C LEU A 152 3.38 9.87 -8.71
N GLY A 153 4.27 9.71 -9.68
CA GLY A 153 5.69 10.05 -9.51
C GLY A 153 5.89 11.52 -9.12
N GLN A 154 5.21 12.43 -9.83
CA GLN A 154 5.26 13.86 -9.53
C GLN A 154 4.66 14.17 -8.15
N ALA A 155 3.57 13.52 -7.76
CA ALA A 155 2.95 13.69 -6.44
C ALA A 155 3.92 13.28 -5.31
N VAL A 156 4.63 12.16 -5.47
CA VAL A 156 5.64 11.70 -4.49
C VAL A 156 6.78 12.72 -4.37
N LEU A 157 7.34 13.19 -5.50
CA LEU A 157 8.46 14.15 -5.47
C LEU A 157 8.04 15.49 -4.84
N LEU A 158 6.86 16.01 -5.17
CA LEU A 158 6.32 17.24 -4.57
C LEU A 158 6.11 17.09 -3.06
N LEU A 159 5.55 15.97 -2.63
CA LEU A 159 5.30 15.74 -1.21
C LEU A 159 6.59 15.51 -0.43
N ALA A 160 7.54 14.77 -0.99
CA ALA A 160 8.86 14.58 -0.40
C ALA A 160 9.64 15.90 -0.29
N ALA A 161 9.56 16.78 -1.32
CA ALA A 161 10.15 18.11 -1.28
C ALA A 161 9.51 18.98 -0.19
N HIS A 162 8.20 18.92 -0.06
CA HIS A 162 7.49 19.60 1.02
C HIS A 162 7.97 19.14 2.40
N TYR A 163 8.12 17.83 2.64
CA TYR A 163 8.67 17.30 3.89
C TYR A 163 10.11 17.71 4.13
N TYR A 164 10.93 17.79 3.08
CA TYR A 164 12.31 18.24 3.15
C TYR A 164 12.42 19.72 3.52
N GLU A 165 11.61 20.59 2.92
CA GLU A 165 11.63 22.03 3.14
C GLU A 165 11.11 22.41 4.53
N TYR A 166 10.07 21.73 5.02
CA TYR A 166 9.40 22.02 6.29
C TYR A 166 9.75 21.04 7.41
N ARG A 167 10.90 20.36 7.32
CA ARG A 167 11.32 19.33 8.29
C ARG A 167 11.43 19.85 9.74
N ASP A 168 11.71 21.14 9.92
CA ASP A 168 11.89 21.78 11.23
C ASP A 168 10.61 22.41 11.77
N GLU A 169 9.51 22.39 11.01
CA GLU A 169 8.26 23.03 11.37
C GLU A 169 7.30 22.03 12.02
N THR A 170 7.24 22.05 13.35
CA THR A 170 6.38 21.16 14.15
C THR A 170 4.92 21.61 14.24
N THR A 171 4.58 22.79 13.73
CA THR A 171 3.24 23.40 13.81
C THR A 171 2.34 23.07 12.63
N LEU A 172 2.86 22.39 11.59
CA LEU A 172 2.05 21.94 10.46
C LEU A 172 1.04 20.89 10.93
N GLY A 173 -0.20 21.31 11.07
CA GLY A 173 -1.30 20.42 11.43
C GLY A 173 -1.50 19.32 10.37
N ALA A 174 -2.13 18.21 10.77
CA ALA A 174 -2.38 17.01 9.98
C ALA A 174 -3.13 17.21 8.63
N GLY A 175 -3.42 18.45 8.23
CA GLY A 175 -4.14 18.81 7.00
C GLY A 175 -3.31 19.50 5.91
N CYS A 176 -2.01 19.72 6.12
CA CYS A 176 -1.18 20.47 5.16
C CYS A 176 -0.65 19.62 4.00
N MET A 177 -1.53 18.91 3.29
CA MET A 177 -1.18 18.31 2.02
C MET A 177 -1.12 19.40 0.94
N PRO A 178 0.00 19.58 0.21
CA PRO A 178 0.07 20.56 -0.87
C PRO A 178 -1.05 20.35 -1.90
N PHE A 179 -1.71 21.42 -2.31
CA PHE A 179 -2.83 21.36 -3.25
C PHE A 179 -2.46 20.62 -4.55
N GLY A 180 -1.24 20.83 -5.05
CA GLY A 180 -0.73 20.14 -6.24
C GLY A 180 -0.71 18.61 -6.07
N VAL A 181 -0.34 18.10 -4.89
CA VAL A 181 -0.34 16.66 -4.58
C VAL A 181 -1.77 16.13 -4.58
N THR A 182 -2.69 16.82 -3.89
CA THR A 182 -4.10 16.41 -3.81
C THR A 182 -4.74 16.29 -5.20
N SER A 183 -4.47 17.26 -6.08
CA SER A 183 -4.98 17.26 -7.46
C SER A 183 -4.46 16.06 -8.28
N LEU A 184 -3.17 15.74 -8.16
CA LEU A 184 -2.54 14.65 -8.90
C LEU A 184 -3.05 13.27 -8.48
N ILE A 185 -3.33 13.07 -7.17
CA ILE A 185 -3.77 11.77 -6.66
C ILE A 185 -5.28 11.57 -6.67
N GLN A 186 -6.06 12.61 -6.99
CA GLN A 186 -7.52 12.58 -6.85
C GLN A 186 -8.19 11.43 -7.60
N ARG A 187 -7.75 11.11 -8.80
CA ARG A 187 -8.32 10.01 -9.63
C ARG A 187 -8.04 8.62 -9.06
N TYR A 188 -7.04 8.48 -8.19
CA TYR A 188 -6.67 7.21 -7.57
C TYR A 188 -7.40 6.95 -6.25
N ARG A 189 -8.03 7.98 -5.68
CA ARG A 189 -8.77 7.84 -4.42
C ARG A 189 -10.02 6.99 -4.62
N VAL A 190 -10.24 6.06 -3.70
CA VAL A 190 -11.47 5.27 -3.68
C VAL A 190 -12.62 6.15 -3.21
N VAL A 191 -13.56 6.47 -4.10
CA VAL A 191 -14.80 7.14 -3.74
C VAL A 191 -15.75 6.08 -3.14
N ARG A 192 -16.00 6.18 -1.85
CA ARG A 192 -17.02 5.38 -1.17
C ARG A 192 -18.36 6.10 -1.32
N PHE A 193 -19.19 5.63 -2.22
CA PHE A 193 -20.61 5.97 -2.15
C PHE A 193 -21.20 5.17 -0.99
N GLY A 194 -21.39 5.81 0.17
CA GLY A 194 -22.20 5.24 1.23
C GLY A 194 -23.60 5.11 0.68
N ALA A 195 -24.12 3.87 0.55
CA ALA A 195 -25.56 3.69 0.48
C ALA A 195 -26.10 4.26 1.79
N GLY A 196 -26.72 5.47 1.73
CA GLY A 196 -27.40 6.05 2.86
C GLY A 196 -28.43 5.02 3.32
N VAL A 197 -28.29 4.57 4.57
CA VAL A 197 -29.34 3.85 5.24
C VAL A 197 -30.47 4.89 5.38
N ALA A 198 -31.49 4.75 4.53
CA ALA A 198 -32.74 5.46 4.73
C ALA A 198 -33.28 5.00 6.10
N GLN A 199 -33.38 5.93 7.04
CA GLN A 199 -34.11 5.74 8.29
C GLN A 199 -35.60 5.68 8.01
#